data_f7d583532c87036633ffaa3192918ec4
#
_entry.id   f7d583532c87036633ffaa3192918ec4
#
_cell.length_a   1.000
_cell.length_b   1.000
_cell.length_c   1.000
_cell.angle_alpha   90.00
_cell.angle_beta   90.00
_cell.angle_gamma   90.00
#
_symmetry.space_group_name_H-M   'P 1'
#
loop_
_entity.id
_entity.type
_entity.pdbx_description
1 polymer ?
#
loop_
_entity_poly.entity_id
_entity_poly.type
_entity_poly.pdbx_seq_one_letter_code
_entity_poly.pdbx_strand_id
1 'polypeptide(L)'
;MTLPYPTLPGDVDRAVADDHAAVLRLLEHLETGSGYRRTLADQLIRRCSLIFAGMDQVILPELQRHSDYAGPVTTAGALATAGPGAAVEPVSPPRGGPSTIAPDVIVPAAPRPIATILDEVRAGQHASKERLAVLDAAEPGEPEFEQALLRLIEGTRVHVAQIEGELLPALRGAGADVQALGRDYYEARRSAPAHVNPDGAGPSRLVAAVTSVFDGLLGDKSSERDELLATDASGLLDHDAQLVVDAYARLEPRSPDLLTPAEARQQPTFRNVVSAPVPDPAERRTIDGVPVVVFRPAGVEATLPVVVFAHGGGGVVGVAENTTAQALCDQLDCVVLSVDYRLAPEHPFPAGHDDVRAVLEWALANAADLGGDPLQVVAAGESMGANMVASACLAMPPGLRPVAQLLITPVTTASQDTASMLDSADAALLDRPAIDWFLMHLFADPADALDPRFALLDAPAQTLAAAPPTHVITADRDPLRDQGELFAARLAEAGVPATVSRYPGVPHTFFGLGADVQASVQAQLDTAELLRPHLA
;
A
#
# COMPACT_ATOMS: atom_id res chain seq x y z
N MET A 1 4.46 4.28 16.46
CA MET A 1 5.38 5.24 17.14
C MET A 1 6.13 5.99 16.07
N THR A 2 6.42 7.26 16.24
CA THR A 2 7.29 8.02 15.34
C THR A 2 8.69 8.04 15.94
N LEU A 3 9.70 7.80 15.10
CA LEU A 3 11.08 7.94 15.53
C LEU A 3 11.35 9.35 16.07
N PRO A 4 12.18 9.49 17.10
CA PRO A 4 12.40 10.77 17.78
C PRO A 4 13.26 11.78 16.99
N TYR A 5 13.56 11.49 15.75
CA TYR A 5 14.34 12.32 14.82
C TYR A 5 13.78 12.19 13.40
N PRO A 6 14.00 13.20 12.54
CA PRO A 6 13.52 13.14 11.16
C PRO A 6 14.24 12.06 10.37
N THR A 7 13.47 11.31 9.57
CA THR A 7 13.95 10.29 8.63
C THR A 7 13.50 10.63 7.22
N LEU A 8 14.28 10.19 6.22
CA LEU A 8 13.92 10.34 4.82
C LEU A 8 13.32 9.02 4.29
N PRO A 9 12.50 9.06 3.24
CA PRO A 9 12.12 7.86 2.52
C PRO A 9 13.37 7.08 2.08
N GLY A 10 13.38 5.77 2.33
CA GLY A 10 14.54 4.91 2.05
C GLY A 10 15.58 4.81 3.17
N ASP A 11 15.50 5.60 4.23
CA ASP A 11 16.33 5.39 5.43
C ASP A 11 15.98 4.04 6.08
N VAL A 12 17.00 3.28 6.47
CA VAL A 12 16.79 1.95 7.08
C VAL A 12 16.02 2.00 8.39
N ASP A 13 16.25 3.01 9.20
CA ASP A 13 15.53 3.20 10.46
C ASP A 13 14.04 3.48 10.25
N ARG A 14 13.67 4.23 9.21
CA ARG A 14 12.28 4.38 8.80
C ARG A 14 11.68 3.05 8.33
N ALA A 15 12.38 2.31 7.47
CA ALA A 15 11.91 1.02 6.99
C ALA A 15 11.65 0.01 8.12
N VAL A 16 12.53 -0.03 9.13
CA VAL A 16 12.37 -0.87 10.33
C VAL A 16 11.21 -0.40 11.19
N ALA A 17 11.06 0.91 11.40
CA ALA A 17 9.95 1.46 12.20
C ALA A 17 8.59 1.20 11.55
N ASP A 18 8.49 1.31 10.23
CA ASP A 18 7.28 0.99 9.47
C ASP A 18 6.91 -0.50 9.59
N ASP A 19 7.90 -1.39 9.51
CA ASP A 19 7.74 -2.82 9.74
C ASP A 19 7.26 -3.13 11.16
N HIS A 20 7.84 -2.49 12.16
CA HIS A 20 7.43 -2.64 13.56
C HIS A 20 5.99 -2.16 13.79
N ALA A 21 5.63 -1.03 13.20
CA ALA A 21 4.26 -0.51 13.28
C ALA A 21 3.25 -1.50 12.69
N ALA A 22 3.59 -2.15 11.58
CA ALA A 22 2.75 -3.18 10.96
C ALA A 22 2.60 -4.42 11.87
N VAL A 23 3.69 -4.91 12.46
CA VAL A 23 3.66 -6.03 13.41
C VAL A 23 2.79 -5.71 14.62
N LEU A 24 2.93 -4.51 15.20
CA LEU A 24 2.14 -4.09 16.35
C LEU A 24 0.64 -4.03 16.05
N ARG A 25 0.25 -3.56 14.85
CA ARG A 25 -1.16 -3.58 14.41
C ARG A 25 -1.71 -5.00 14.27
N LEU A 26 -0.96 -5.91 13.66
CA LEU A 26 -1.37 -7.31 13.53
C LEU A 26 -1.55 -7.98 14.91
N LEU A 27 -0.66 -7.69 15.85
CA LEU A 27 -0.78 -8.17 17.24
C LEU A 27 -2.00 -7.60 17.94
N GLU A 28 -2.33 -6.32 17.76
CA GLU A 28 -3.53 -5.67 18.30
C GLU A 28 -4.82 -6.31 17.76
N HIS A 29 -4.89 -6.57 16.47
CA HIS A 29 -6.03 -7.29 15.86
C HIS A 29 -6.17 -8.71 16.38
N LEU A 30 -5.06 -9.43 16.58
CA LEU A 30 -5.07 -10.76 17.17
C LEU A 30 -5.49 -10.75 18.66
N GLU A 31 -5.06 -9.73 19.42
CA GLU A 31 -5.39 -9.54 20.84
C GLU A 31 -6.89 -9.20 21.02
N THR A 32 -7.45 -8.34 20.17
CA THR A 32 -8.86 -7.93 20.23
C THR A 32 -9.81 -8.99 19.68
N GLY A 33 -9.30 -10.04 19.03
CA GLY A 33 -10.11 -11.11 18.43
C GLY A 33 -10.89 -10.68 17.20
N SER A 34 -10.54 -9.52 16.60
CA SER A 34 -11.15 -9.03 15.37
C SER A 34 -10.57 -9.73 14.14
N GLY A 35 -11.42 -10.25 13.27
CA GLY A 35 -11.02 -10.83 11.99
C GLY A 35 -10.71 -12.34 12.02
N TYR A 36 -10.18 -12.83 10.93
CA TYR A 36 -9.78 -14.23 10.75
C TYR A 36 -8.42 -14.49 11.41
N ARG A 37 -8.42 -14.91 12.66
CA ARG A 37 -7.21 -15.03 13.49
C ARG A 37 -6.10 -15.88 12.87
N ARG A 38 -6.42 -16.96 12.13
CA ARG A 38 -5.39 -17.76 11.42
C ARG A 38 -4.70 -16.94 10.35
N THR A 39 -5.46 -16.25 9.51
CA THR A 39 -4.91 -15.38 8.46
C THR A 39 -4.04 -14.24 9.03
N LEU A 40 -4.48 -13.63 10.15
CA LEU A 40 -3.70 -12.60 10.83
C LEU A 40 -2.41 -13.15 11.42
N ALA A 41 -2.43 -14.37 11.96
CA ALA A 41 -1.24 -15.06 12.48
C ALA A 41 -0.25 -15.38 11.35
N ASP A 42 -0.73 -15.86 10.20
CA ASP A 42 0.10 -16.13 9.02
C ASP A 42 0.77 -14.84 8.49
N GLN A 43 0.02 -13.74 8.42
CA GLN A 43 0.57 -12.43 8.06
C GLN A 43 1.64 -11.96 9.07
N LEU A 44 1.39 -12.14 10.36
CA LEU A 44 2.34 -11.80 11.42
C LEU A 44 3.63 -12.62 11.29
N ILE A 45 3.52 -13.92 11.06
CA ILE A 45 4.66 -14.83 10.89
C ILE A 45 5.50 -14.41 9.70
N ARG A 46 4.88 -14.16 8.55
CA ARG A 46 5.56 -13.66 7.34
C ARG A 46 6.26 -12.33 7.59
N ARG A 47 5.56 -11.36 8.17
CA ARG A 47 6.12 -10.03 8.44
C ARG A 47 7.34 -10.11 9.35
N CYS A 48 7.25 -10.86 10.44
CA CYS A 48 8.39 -11.08 11.33
C CYS A 48 9.56 -11.76 10.61
N SER A 49 9.29 -12.73 9.72
CA SER A 49 10.34 -13.38 8.93
C SER A 49 11.12 -12.39 8.07
N LEU A 50 10.42 -11.45 7.41
CA LEU A 50 11.02 -10.39 6.59
C LEU A 50 11.91 -9.46 7.45
N ILE A 51 11.41 -9.02 8.60
CA ILE A 51 12.15 -8.17 9.55
C ILE A 51 13.42 -8.89 10.02
N PHE A 52 13.30 -10.15 10.41
CA PHE A 52 14.45 -10.92 10.88
C PHE A 52 15.52 -11.10 9.80
N ALA A 53 15.12 -11.30 8.54
CA ALA A 53 16.07 -11.37 7.44
C ALA A 53 16.83 -10.04 7.27
N GLY A 54 16.15 -8.91 7.27
CA GLY A 54 16.77 -7.60 7.21
C GLY A 54 17.67 -7.29 8.40
N MET A 55 17.22 -7.65 9.61
CA MET A 55 18.00 -7.50 10.82
C MET A 55 19.26 -8.36 10.81
N ASP A 56 19.14 -9.66 10.51
CA ASP A 56 20.24 -10.63 10.57
C ASP A 56 21.28 -10.40 9.46
N GLN A 57 20.87 -9.98 8.27
CA GLN A 57 21.76 -9.84 7.12
C GLN A 57 22.37 -8.44 7.00
N VAL A 58 21.71 -7.40 7.50
CA VAL A 58 22.11 -6.00 7.26
C VAL A 58 22.39 -5.25 8.56
N ILE A 59 21.41 -5.11 9.45
CA ILE A 59 21.52 -4.19 10.59
C ILE A 59 22.48 -4.70 11.67
N LEU A 60 22.31 -5.95 12.11
CA LEU A 60 23.14 -6.52 13.17
C LEU A 60 24.61 -6.67 12.74
N PRO A 61 24.95 -7.08 11.50
CA PRO A 61 26.33 -7.06 11.01
C PRO A 61 26.93 -5.66 10.94
N GLU A 62 26.16 -4.64 10.52
CA GLU A 62 26.65 -3.26 10.48
C GLU A 62 26.98 -2.74 11.87
N LEU A 63 26.09 -2.94 12.83
CA LEU A 63 26.32 -2.56 14.22
C LEU A 63 27.49 -3.33 14.85
N GLN A 64 27.70 -4.59 14.47
CA GLN A 64 28.85 -5.36 14.95
C GLN A 64 30.18 -4.74 14.47
N ARG A 65 30.20 -4.15 13.24
CA ARG A 65 31.37 -3.40 12.74
C ARG A 65 31.66 -2.13 13.55
N HIS A 66 30.63 -1.59 14.20
CA HIS A 66 30.72 -0.41 15.05
C HIS A 66 30.70 -0.73 16.56
N SER A 67 30.98 -1.97 16.97
CA SER A 67 30.91 -2.43 18.38
C SER A 67 31.83 -1.63 19.32
N ASP A 68 32.91 -1.04 18.79
CA ASP A 68 33.85 -0.20 19.56
C ASP A 68 33.41 1.27 19.68
N TYR A 69 32.25 1.64 19.09
CA TYR A 69 31.72 2.99 19.19
C TYR A 69 31.26 3.28 20.62
N ALA A 70 31.97 4.19 21.29
CA ALA A 70 31.72 4.63 22.67
C ALA A 70 31.04 6.02 22.73
N GLY A 71 30.49 6.50 21.60
CA GLY A 71 29.79 7.77 21.55
C GLY A 71 28.45 7.75 22.27
N PRO A 72 27.90 8.92 22.68
CA PRO A 72 26.60 8.98 23.32
C PRO A 72 25.51 8.51 22.36
N VAL A 73 24.75 7.51 22.80
CA VAL A 73 23.43 7.22 22.22
C VAL A 73 22.55 8.39 22.65
N THR A 74 22.34 9.36 21.76
CA THR A 74 21.49 10.52 22.04
C THR A 74 20.05 10.07 22.08
N THR A 75 19.53 9.88 23.29
CA THR A 75 18.08 9.81 23.51
C THR A 75 17.45 11.11 23.05
N ALA A 76 16.34 11.00 22.34
CA ALA A 76 15.61 12.05 21.66
C ALA A 76 15.18 13.23 22.56
N GLY A 77 16.02 14.18 22.75
CA GLY A 77 15.75 15.41 23.50
C GLY A 77 16.79 16.50 23.30
N ALA A 78 17.95 16.18 22.73
CA ALA A 78 19.11 17.08 22.72
C ALA A 78 19.47 17.70 21.34
N LEU A 79 18.70 17.44 20.28
CA LEU A 79 19.03 17.92 18.91
C LEU A 79 18.34 19.25 18.51
N ALA A 80 17.69 19.95 19.42
CA ALA A 80 16.93 21.15 19.05
C ALA A 80 17.69 22.48 19.17
N THR A 81 18.92 22.57 19.71
CA THR A 81 19.63 23.87 19.81
C THR A 81 21.15 23.72 19.82
N ALA A 82 21.79 23.43 18.74
CA ALA A 82 23.23 23.71 18.60
C ALA A 82 23.55 24.22 17.18
N GLY A 83 23.40 25.53 17.00
CA GLY A 83 24.06 26.26 15.92
C GLY A 83 25.57 26.31 16.19
N PRO A 84 26.45 26.42 15.17
CA PRO A 84 27.89 26.41 15.35
C PRO A 84 28.35 27.74 15.97
N GLY A 85 28.92 27.68 17.17
CA GLY A 85 29.77 28.71 17.73
C GLY A 85 29.18 29.50 18.91
N ALA A 86 29.26 28.97 20.12
CA ALA A 86 29.38 29.77 21.32
C ALA A 86 30.12 28.96 22.42
N ALA A 87 31.32 29.41 22.76
CA ALA A 87 32.04 28.93 23.92
C ALA A 87 31.29 29.36 25.21
N VAL A 88 30.96 28.38 26.06
CA VAL A 88 30.34 28.67 27.38
C VAL A 88 31.43 28.70 28.42
N GLU A 89 31.59 29.90 29.04
CA GLU A 89 32.43 30.07 30.24
C GLU A 89 31.73 29.46 31.49
N PRO A 90 32.49 28.93 32.45
CA PRO A 90 31.92 28.31 33.64
C PRO A 90 31.39 29.38 34.63
N VAL A 91 30.10 29.34 34.93
CA VAL A 91 29.45 30.17 35.95
C VAL A 91 29.60 29.48 37.32
N SER A 92 30.18 30.23 38.27
CA SER A 92 30.30 29.83 39.68
C SER A 92 28.93 29.85 40.39
N PRO A 93 28.66 28.94 41.37
CA PRO A 93 27.37 28.88 42.04
C PRO A 93 27.15 29.96 43.07
N PRO A 94 25.92 30.50 43.24
CA PRO A 94 25.59 31.43 44.31
C PRO A 94 25.38 30.68 45.64
N ARG A 95 25.81 31.34 46.74
CA ARG A 95 25.66 30.86 48.11
C ARG A 95 24.29 31.22 48.69
N GLY A 96 23.59 30.21 49.22
CA GLY A 96 22.72 30.32 50.38
C GLY A 96 21.29 30.82 50.18
N GLY A 97 20.28 29.91 50.29
CA GLY A 97 18.86 30.16 50.50
C GLY A 97 18.09 28.85 50.67
N PRO A 98 16.95 28.79 51.38
CA PRO A 98 16.39 27.53 51.89
C PRO A 98 15.76 26.65 50.80
N SER A 99 15.93 25.35 51.03
CA SER A 99 15.42 24.19 50.33
C SER A 99 13.98 24.31 49.80
N THR A 100 13.84 24.46 48.50
CA THR A 100 12.66 23.98 47.77
C THR A 100 13.05 22.73 47.00
N ILE A 101 12.26 21.69 47.16
CA ILE A 101 12.42 20.41 46.47
C ILE A 101 12.51 20.68 44.96
N ALA A 102 13.70 20.46 44.38
CA ALA A 102 13.90 20.51 42.96
C ALA A 102 13.13 19.34 42.31
N PRO A 103 12.48 19.53 41.16
CA PRO A 103 11.95 18.38 40.40
C PRO A 103 13.13 17.47 40.05
N ASP A 104 12.91 16.17 40.20
CA ASP A 104 13.88 15.11 39.87
C ASP A 104 14.56 15.40 38.54
N VAL A 105 15.82 15.77 38.61
CA VAL A 105 16.68 15.83 37.43
C VAL A 105 16.87 14.36 37.01
N ILE A 106 16.14 13.94 35.97
CA ILE A 106 16.39 12.67 35.33
C ILE A 106 17.81 12.77 34.76
N VAL A 107 18.77 12.21 35.51
CA VAL A 107 20.13 12.02 35.01
C VAL A 107 20.02 11.03 33.86
N PRO A 108 20.39 11.40 32.63
CA PRO A 108 20.35 10.43 31.52
C PRO A 108 21.25 9.25 31.90
N ALA A 109 20.72 8.05 31.78
CA ALA A 109 21.47 6.82 32.02
C ALA A 109 22.75 6.84 31.18
N ALA A 110 23.85 6.35 31.74
CA ALA A 110 25.11 6.24 30.99
C ALA A 110 24.88 5.43 29.70
N PRO A 111 25.50 5.85 28.55
CA PRO A 111 25.33 5.16 27.29
C PRO A 111 25.71 3.70 27.44
N ARG A 112 24.84 2.80 26.99
CA ARG A 112 25.05 1.36 27.05
C ARG A 112 25.99 0.93 25.92
N PRO A 113 26.91 -0.03 26.14
CA PRO A 113 27.76 -0.55 25.08
C PRO A 113 26.91 -1.18 23.96
N ILE A 114 27.23 -0.91 22.70
CA ILE A 114 26.55 -1.50 21.54
C ILE A 114 26.55 -3.04 21.60
N ALA A 115 27.64 -3.65 22.06
CA ALA A 115 27.73 -5.09 22.21
C ALA A 115 26.63 -5.66 23.13
N THR A 116 26.32 -4.97 24.25
CA THR A 116 25.26 -5.40 25.18
C THR A 116 23.88 -5.28 24.53
N ILE A 117 23.64 -4.20 23.79
CA ILE A 117 22.38 -3.99 23.06
C ILE A 117 22.19 -5.07 22.00
N LEU A 118 23.24 -5.39 21.25
CA LEU A 118 23.23 -6.44 20.24
C LEU A 118 22.90 -7.82 20.81
N ASP A 119 23.48 -8.18 21.95
CA ASP A 119 23.23 -9.48 22.59
C ASP A 119 21.78 -9.60 23.05
N GLU A 120 21.21 -8.52 23.62
CA GLU A 120 19.82 -8.48 24.04
C GLU A 120 18.85 -8.53 22.86
N VAL A 121 19.13 -7.78 21.78
CA VAL A 121 18.31 -7.78 20.56
C VAL A 121 18.32 -9.17 19.93
N ARG A 122 19.47 -9.83 19.83
CA ARG A 122 19.57 -11.22 19.32
C ARG A 122 18.79 -12.20 20.18
N ALA A 123 18.87 -12.07 21.49
CA ALA A 123 18.10 -12.93 22.42
C ALA A 123 16.58 -12.69 22.27
N GLY A 124 16.14 -11.44 22.17
CA GLY A 124 14.74 -11.09 21.94
C GLY A 124 14.21 -11.60 20.61
N GLN A 125 15.02 -11.50 19.55
CA GLN A 125 14.69 -12.01 18.22
C GLN A 125 14.59 -13.54 18.22
N HIS A 126 15.51 -14.25 18.88
CA HIS A 126 15.44 -15.70 19.00
C HIS A 126 14.18 -16.14 19.73
N ALA A 127 13.87 -15.54 20.88
CA ALA A 127 12.64 -15.83 21.62
C ALA A 127 11.36 -15.53 20.80
N SER A 128 11.38 -14.51 19.93
CA SER A 128 10.27 -14.22 19.04
C SER A 128 10.12 -15.29 17.94
N LYS A 129 11.23 -15.76 17.36
CA LYS A 129 11.23 -16.86 16.38
C LYS A 129 10.63 -18.15 16.96
N GLU A 130 10.98 -18.51 18.19
CA GLU A 130 10.41 -19.68 18.86
C GLU A 130 8.89 -19.56 19.07
N ARG A 131 8.41 -18.38 19.47
CA ARG A 131 6.99 -18.14 19.71
C ARG A 131 6.18 -18.14 18.40
N LEU A 132 6.75 -17.57 17.34
CA LEU A 132 6.14 -17.59 16.00
C LEU A 132 6.05 -19.01 15.44
N ALA A 133 7.05 -19.86 15.70
CA ALA A 133 6.98 -21.26 15.31
C ALA A 133 5.87 -22.03 16.05
N VAL A 134 5.57 -21.67 17.31
CA VAL A 134 4.42 -22.23 18.03
C VAL A 134 3.09 -21.73 17.45
N LEU A 135 3.01 -20.44 17.10
CA LEU A 135 1.82 -19.85 16.44
C LEU A 135 1.56 -20.47 15.06
N ASP A 136 2.62 -20.80 14.33
CA ASP A 136 2.52 -21.45 13.01
C ASP A 136 1.97 -22.89 13.14
N ALA A 137 2.34 -23.59 14.19
CA ALA A 137 1.98 -25.00 14.42
C ALA A 137 0.63 -25.22 15.12
N ALA A 138 0.10 -24.22 15.83
CA ALA A 138 -1.10 -24.33 16.65
C ALA A 138 -2.30 -23.60 16.00
N GLU A 139 -3.51 -24.09 16.28
CA GLU A 139 -4.74 -23.46 15.79
C GLU A 139 -5.25 -22.37 16.74
N PRO A 140 -5.82 -21.26 16.21
CA PRO A 140 -6.43 -20.22 17.03
C PRO A 140 -7.50 -20.76 17.97
N GLY A 141 -7.36 -20.43 19.27
CA GLY A 141 -8.22 -20.94 20.33
C GLY A 141 -7.64 -22.11 21.11
N GLU A 142 -6.57 -22.73 20.64
CA GLU A 142 -5.82 -23.71 21.43
C GLU A 142 -4.98 -23.01 22.51
N PRO A 143 -4.79 -23.64 23.70
CA PRO A 143 -4.03 -23.04 24.79
C PRO A 143 -2.60 -22.64 24.39
N GLU A 144 -1.96 -23.44 23.56
CA GLU A 144 -0.60 -23.23 23.04
C GLU A 144 -0.53 -21.97 22.17
N PHE A 145 -1.50 -21.78 21.26
CA PHE A 145 -1.61 -20.59 20.43
C PHE A 145 -1.80 -19.33 21.28
N GLU A 146 -2.77 -19.36 22.20
CA GLU A 146 -3.09 -18.20 23.04
C GLU A 146 -1.91 -17.80 23.94
N GLN A 147 -1.20 -18.78 24.52
CA GLN A 147 -0.02 -18.50 25.32
C GLN A 147 1.16 -17.97 24.51
N ALA A 148 1.39 -18.51 23.32
CA ALA A 148 2.44 -18.03 22.43
C ALA A 148 2.15 -16.59 21.98
N LEU A 149 0.89 -16.31 21.62
CA LEU A 149 0.44 -14.97 21.23
C LEU A 149 0.65 -13.94 22.34
N LEU A 150 0.21 -14.21 23.57
CA LEU A 150 0.38 -13.31 24.71
C LEU A 150 1.86 -12.99 24.97
N ARG A 151 2.71 -14.02 24.97
CA ARG A 151 4.15 -13.84 25.16
C ARG A 151 4.81 -13.09 23.99
N LEU A 152 4.30 -13.29 22.77
CA LEU A 152 4.79 -12.59 21.59
C LEU A 152 4.44 -11.10 21.65
N ILE A 153 3.20 -10.75 22.02
CA ILE A 153 2.74 -9.36 22.18
C ILE A 153 3.65 -8.61 23.16
N GLU A 154 3.85 -9.18 24.36
CA GLU A 154 4.68 -8.56 25.40
C GLU A 154 6.14 -8.43 24.94
N GLY A 155 6.71 -9.53 24.42
CA GLY A 155 8.11 -9.54 23.95
C GLY A 155 8.35 -8.61 22.77
N THR A 156 7.41 -8.52 21.83
CA THR A 156 7.56 -7.64 20.66
C THR A 156 7.53 -6.17 21.06
N ARG A 157 6.65 -5.76 21.96
CA ARG A 157 6.61 -4.36 22.44
C ARG A 157 7.94 -3.93 23.07
N VAL A 158 8.55 -4.82 23.88
CA VAL A 158 9.87 -4.57 24.48
C VAL A 158 10.96 -4.51 23.41
N HIS A 159 10.94 -5.46 22.47
CA HIS A 159 11.93 -5.56 21.40
C HIS A 159 11.90 -4.36 20.47
N VAL A 160 10.71 -3.92 20.04
CA VAL A 160 10.50 -2.72 19.23
C VAL A 160 11.02 -1.48 19.94
N ALA A 161 10.68 -1.30 21.24
CA ALA A 161 11.14 -0.15 22.01
C ALA A 161 12.68 -0.10 22.11
N GLN A 162 13.32 -1.26 22.23
CA GLN A 162 14.78 -1.36 22.30
C GLN A 162 15.44 -1.06 20.94
N ILE A 163 14.90 -1.60 19.84
CA ILE A 163 15.45 -1.34 18.51
C ILE A 163 15.29 0.14 18.14
N GLU A 164 14.10 0.71 18.26
CA GLU A 164 13.82 2.09 17.88
C GLU A 164 14.45 3.10 18.86
N GLY A 165 14.51 2.77 20.15
CA GLY A 165 15.02 3.67 21.19
C GLY A 165 16.53 3.64 21.38
N GLU A 166 17.19 2.54 21.08
CA GLU A 166 18.61 2.37 21.37
C GLU A 166 19.43 1.97 20.13
N LEU A 167 18.99 0.97 19.36
CA LEU A 167 19.79 0.35 18.30
C LEU A 167 19.84 1.22 17.04
N LEU A 168 18.71 1.71 16.53
CA LEU A 168 18.69 2.59 15.35
C LEU A 168 19.36 3.94 15.62
N PRO A 169 19.17 4.61 16.77
CA PRO A 169 19.95 5.80 17.13
C PRO A 169 21.46 5.55 17.20
N ALA A 170 21.89 4.38 17.70
CA ALA A 170 23.29 4.01 17.75
C ALA A 170 23.89 3.84 16.34
N LEU A 171 23.14 3.20 15.42
CA LEU A 171 23.51 3.04 14.02
C LEU A 171 23.77 4.39 13.33
N ARG A 172 22.83 5.32 13.50
CA ARG A 172 22.92 6.69 12.97
C ARG A 172 24.07 7.47 13.63
N GLY A 173 24.23 7.35 14.94
CA GLY A 173 25.30 8.00 15.71
C GLY A 173 26.70 7.50 15.34
N ALA A 174 26.83 6.25 14.92
CA ALA A 174 28.06 5.67 14.39
C ALA A 174 28.40 6.16 12.98
N GLY A 175 27.53 6.94 12.34
CA GLY A 175 27.76 7.49 11.00
C GLY A 175 27.52 6.49 9.86
N ALA A 176 26.71 5.48 10.09
CA ALA A 176 26.31 4.51 9.06
C ALA A 176 25.55 5.21 7.92
N ASP A 177 25.76 4.74 6.69
CA ASP A 177 24.98 5.17 5.52
C ASP A 177 23.59 4.53 5.54
N VAL A 178 22.64 5.20 6.21
CA VAL A 178 21.28 4.70 6.43
C VAL A 178 20.49 4.52 5.14
N GLN A 179 20.84 5.24 4.05
CA GLN A 179 20.23 5.07 2.74
C GLN A 179 20.74 3.83 2.01
N ALA A 180 22.06 3.58 2.09
CA ALA A 180 22.65 2.34 1.56
C ALA A 180 22.09 1.13 2.31
N LEU A 181 22.07 1.19 3.65
CA LEU A 181 21.52 0.13 4.49
C LEU A 181 20.02 -0.09 4.25
N GLY A 182 19.26 0.95 3.92
CA GLY A 182 17.86 0.83 3.55
C GLY A 182 17.68 -0.01 2.29
N ARG A 183 18.46 0.25 1.24
CA ARG A 183 18.44 -0.57 0.02
C ARG A 183 18.80 -2.03 0.30
N ASP A 184 19.86 -2.26 1.08
CA ASP A 184 20.31 -3.61 1.44
C ASP A 184 19.27 -4.33 2.32
N TYR A 185 18.59 -3.60 3.20
CA TYR A 185 17.50 -4.12 4.05
C TYR A 185 16.32 -4.61 3.20
N TYR A 186 15.89 -3.84 2.22
CA TYR A 186 14.82 -4.26 1.30
C TYR A 186 15.25 -5.48 0.46
N GLU A 187 16.51 -5.54 0.02
CA GLU A 187 17.03 -6.71 -0.70
C GLU A 187 17.05 -7.98 0.17
N ALA A 188 17.49 -7.85 1.42
CA ALA A 188 17.51 -8.97 2.38
C ALA A 188 16.09 -9.49 2.65
N ARG A 189 15.11 -8.60 2.73
CA ARG A 189 13.70 -8.99 2.89
C ARG A 189 13.18 -9.80 1.72
N ARG A 190 13.52 -9.45 0.48
CA ARG A 190 13.11 -10.21 -0.71
C ARG A 190 13.60 -11.67 -0.69
N SER A 191 14.72 -11.93 -0.06
CA SER A 191 15.28 -13.28 0.08
C SER A 191 14.81 -14.04 1.33
N ALA A 192 13.92 -13.46 2.14
CA ALA A 192 13.46 -14.07 3.38
C ALA A 192 12.59 -15.30 3.13
N PRO A 193 12.71 -16.35 3.96
CA PRO A 193 11.83 -17.50 3.88
C PRO A 193 10.40 -17.13 4.29
N ALA A 194 9.41 -17.81 3.70
CA ALA A 194 7.99 -17.56 4.00
C ALA A 194 7.60 -17.85 5.46
N HIS A 195 8.38 -18.70 6.15
CA HIS A 195 8.17 -19.11 7.54
C HIS A 195 9.42 -18.86 8.38
N VAL A 196 9.22 -18.55 9.66
CA VAL A 196 10.30 -18.34 10.61
C VAL A 196 10.96 -19.66 10.98
N ASN A 197 12.27 -19.78 10.73
CA ASN A 197 13.04 -20.93 11.17
C ASN A 197 13.86 -20.57 12.44
N PRO A 198 13.59 -21.17 13.60
CA PRO A 198 14.32 -20.89 14.83
C PRO A 198 15.81 -21.21 14.75
N ASP A 199 16.18 -22.23 13.97
CA ASP A 199 17.54 -22.80 13.96
C ASP A 199 18.42 -22.32 12.81
N GLY A 200 17.92 -21.46 11.90
CA GLY A 200 18.71 -20.91 10.78
C GLY A 200 19.12 -21.91 9.70
N ALA A 201 18.66 -23.15 9.75
CA ALA A 201 18.96 -24.20 8.79
C ALA A 201 17.76 -24.45 7.89
N GLY A 202 17.89 -24.13 6.59
CA GLY A 202 17.06 -24.48 5.44
C GLY A 202 15.56 -24.80 5.60
N PRO A 203 14.77 -24.95 4.55
CA PRO A 203 13.32 -25.13 4.66
C PRO A 203 12.98 -26.35 5.53
N SER A 204 12.17 -26.11 6.57
CA SER A 204 11.82 -27.15 7.53
C SER A 204 11.06 -28.29 6.85
N ARG A 205 11.34 -29.52 7.28
CA ARG A 205 10.64 -30.75 6.84
C ARG A 205 9.13 -30.72 7.10
N LEU A 206 8.62 -29.75 7.87
CA LEU A 206 7.20 -29.57 8.16
C LEU A 206 6.41 -29.02 6.95
N VAL A 207 7.01 -28.19 6.10
CA VAL A 207 6.34 -27.67 4.88
C VAL A 207 5.97 -28.82 3.93
N ALA A 208 6.82 -29.84 3.81
CA ALA A 208 6.52 -31.00 2.97
C ALA A 208 5.45 -31.94 3.56
N ALA A 209 5.27 -31.94 4.88
CA ALA A 209 4.26 -32.78 5.55
C ALA A 209 2.87 -32.13 5.57
N VAL A 210 2.79 -30.80 5.69
CA VAL A 210 1.51 -30.06 5.72
C VAL A 210 0.84 -30.06 4.35
N THR A 211 1.59 -29.90 3.26
CA THR A 211 1.03 -30.03 1.89
C THR A 211 0.41 -31.40 1.63
N SER A 212 1.01 -32.48 2.16
CA SER A 212 0.50 -33.85 1.96
C SER A 212 -0.71 -34.21 2.84
N VAL A 213 -0.93 -33.50 3.95
CA VAL A 213 -2.08 -33.71 4.86
C VAL A 213 -3.30 -32.90 4.37
N PHE A 214 -3.10 -31.72 3.78
CA PHE A 214 -4.19 -30.94 3.18
C PHE A 214 -4.80 -31.62 1.96
N ASP A 215 -4.00 -32.27 1.13
CA ASP A 215 -4.49 -33.05 -0.02
C ASP A 215 -5.33 -34.28 0.39
N GLY A 216 -5.23 -34.72 1.64
CA GLY A 216 -5.97 -35.87 2.16
C GLY A 216 -7.28 -35.56 2.91
N LEU A 217 -7.50 -34.32 3.37
CA LEU A 217 -8.64 -33.94 4.21
C LEU A 217 -9.79 -33.21 3.48
N LEU A 218 -9.59 -32.76 2.25
CA LEU A 218 -10.62 -32.09 1.44
C LEU A 218 -11.24 -33.06 0.44
N GLY A 219 -11.84 -34.14 0.95
CA GLY A 219 -12.76 -34.99 0.22
C GLY A 219 -14.03 -34.22 -0.17
N ASP A 220 -14.09 -33.90 -1.47
CA ASP A 220 -15.31 -33.79 -2.28
C ASP A 220 -16.52 -33.09 -1.66
N LYS A 221 -16.60 -31.78 -1.79
CA LYS A 221 -17.81 -30.93 -1.97
C LYS A 221 -17.51 -29.43 -1.97
N SER A 222 -16.96 -28.89 -3.06
CA SER A 222 -17.02 -27.43 -3.26
C SER A 222 -16.56 -26.99 -4.65
N SER A 223 -16.97 -27.68 -5.70
CA SER A 223 -16.42 -27.51 -7.06
C SER A 223 -16.75 -26.19 -7.76
N GLU A 224 -17.61 -25.34 -7.23
CA GLU A 224 -17.92 -24.03 -7.83
C GLU A 224 -17.40 -22.81 -7.02
N ARG A 225 -17.09 -23.01 -5.75
CA ARG A 225 -16.59 -21.94 -4.87
C ARG A 225 -15.06 -21.95 -4.77
N ASP A 226 -14.45 -23.10 -4.94
CA ASP A 226 -13.02 -23.31 -4.87
C ASP A 226 -12.30 -22.97 -6.19
N GLU A 227 -13.00 -23.01 -7.34
CA GLU A 227 -12.48 -22.50 -8.60
C GLU A 227 -12.30 -20.97 -8.61
N LEU A 228 -13.11 -20.24 -7.85
CA LEU A 228 -13.00 -18.78 -7.67
C LEU A 228 -11.95 -18.36 -6.63
N LEU A 229 -11.48 -19.29 -5.81
CA LEU A 229 -10.48 -19.05 -4.75
C LEU A 229 -9.16 -19.80 -4.97
N ALA A 230 -9.05 -20.60 -6.03
CA ALA A 230 -7.79 -21.18 -6.45
C ALA A 230 -6.87 -20.07 -6.95
N THR A 231 -6.18 -19.41 -6.01
CA THR A 231 -4.93 -18.74 -6.36
C THR A 231 -4.05 -19.78 -7.00
N ASP A 232 -3.70 -19.56 -8.26
CA ASP A 232 -2.67 -20.38 -8.89
C ASP A 232 -1.42 -20.31 -7.99
N ALA A 233 -1.13 -21.41 -7.29
CA ALA A 233 -0.02 -21.51 -6.34
C ALA A 233 1.35 -21.35 -7.02
N SER A 234 1.40 -21.24 -8.37
CA SER A 234 2.62 -21.06 -9.14
C SER A 234 3.27 -19.69 -8.98
N GLY A 235 2.53 -18.65 -8.55
CA GLY A 235 3.04 -17.28 -8.50
C GLY A 235 3.28 -16.65 -9.89
N LEU A 236 2.86 -17.30 -10.97
CA LEU A 236 3.11 -16.89 -12.35
C LEU A 236 1.97 -16.03 -12.91
N LEU A 237 2.30 -15.20 -13.90
CA LEU A 237 1.31 -14.55 -14.74
C LEU A 237 0.73 -15.55 -15.73
N ASP A 238 -0.51 -15.31 -16.17
CA ASP A 238 -1.07 -16.01 -17.31
C ASP A 238 -0.20 -15.78 -18.55
N HIS A 239 -0.23 -16.74 -19.47
CA HIS A 239 0.67 -16.73 -20.62
C HIS A 239 0.57 -15.45 -21.47
N ASP A 240 -0.63 -14.98 -21.74
CA ASP A 240 -0.89 -13.78 -22.53
C ASP A 240 -0.47 -12.50 -21.77
N ALA A 241 -0.75 -12.42 -20.48
CA ALA A 241 -0.26 -11.34 -19.62
C ALA A 241 1.28 -11.32 -19.55
N GLN A 242 1.92 -12.49 -19.46
CA GLN A 242 3.38 -12.60 -19.49
C GLN A 242 3.96 -12.12 -20.83
N LEU A 243 3.31 -12.43 -21.97
CA LEU A 243 3.75 -11.94 -23.28
C LEU A 243 3.74 -10.40 -23.36
N VAL A 244 2.73 -9.73 -22.80
CA VAL A 244 2.67 -8.26 -22.75
C VAL A 244 3.76 -7.70 -21.84
N VAL A 245 3.98 -8.29 -20.67
CA VAL A 245 5.06 -7.91 -19.76
C VAL A 245 6.44 -8.08 -20.42
N ASP A 246 6.68 -9.19 -21.11
CA ASP A 246 7.92 -9.43 -21.84
C ASP A 246 8.12 -8.46 -23.01
N ALA A 247 7.04 -8.10 -23.71
CA ALA A 247 7.09 -7.11 -24.78
C ALA A 247 7.42 -5.72 -24.22
N TYR A 248 6.84 -5.35 -23.07
CA TYR A 248 7.14 -4.10 -22.38
C TYR A 248 8.60 -4.08 -21.88
N ALA A 249 9.08 -5.17 -21.29
CA ALA A 249 10.47 -5.27 -20.82
C ALA A 249 11.49 -5.07 -21.95
N ARG A 250 11.18 -5.48 -23.20
CA ARG A 250 12.05 -5.23 -24.37
C ARG A 250 12.18 -3.76 -24.76
N LEU A 251 11.32 -2.90 -24.25
CA LEU A 251 11.47 -1.43 -24.40
C LEU A 251 12.48 -0.86 -23.39
N GLU A 252 13.05 -1.69 -22.52
CA GLU A 252 14.01 -1.34 -21.48
C GLU A 252 13.53 -0.16 -20.61
N PRO A 253 12.27 -0.18 -20.08
CA PRO A 253 11.79 0.87 -19.21
C PRO A 253 12.65 0.89 -17.94
N ARG A 254 13.01 2.09 -17.52
CA ARG A 254 13.67 2.26 -16.22
C ARG A 254 12.62 2.31 -15.12
N SER A 255 12.93 1.70 -13.97
CA SER A 255 12.04 1.78 -12.80
C SER A 255 11.82 3.24 -12.37
N PRO A 256 10.59 3.63 -11.98
CA PRO A 256 10.28 5.01 -11.58
C PRO A 256 11.17 5.56 -10.48
N ASP A 257 11.56 4.74 -9.51
CA ASP A 257 12.43 5.13 -8.40
C ASP A 257 13.84 5.59 -8.82
N LEU A 258 14.23 5.31 -10.09
CA LEU A 258 15.48 5.77 -10.70
C LEU A 258 15.30 7.01 -11.58
N LEU A 259 14.13 7.64 -11.56
CA LEU A 259 13.76 8.73 -12.48
C LEU A 259 13.21 9.94 -11.73
N THR A 260 13.40 11.10 -12.33
CA THR A 260 12.58 12.27 -11.97
C THR A 260 11.16 12.11 -12.52
N PRO A 261 10.14 12.78 -11.96
CA PRO A 261 8.77 12.76 -12.50
C PRO A 261 8.69 13.14 -13.99
N ALA A 262 9.47 14.11 -14.43
CA ALA A 262 9.53 14.53 -15.82
C ALA A 262 10.09 13.44 -16.75
N GLU A 263 11.10 12.70 -16.32
CA GLU A 263 11.65 11.55 -17.06
C GLU A 263 10.68 10.36 -17.04
N ALA A 264 10.02 10.09 -15.92
CA ALA A 264 9.04 9.01 -15.78
C ALA A 264 7.85 9.20 -16.74
N ARG A 265 7.39 10.43 -16.92
CA ARG A 265 6.31 10.78 -17.89
C ARG A 265 6.71 10.58 -19.36
N GLN A 266 7.99 10.47 -19.66
CA GLN A 266 8.53 10.23 -21.00
C GLN A 266 8.88 8.77 -21.26
N GLN A 267 8.79 7.91 -20.25
CA GLN A 267 9.08 6.49 -20.41
C GLN A 267 8.03 5.82 -21.31
N PRO A 268 8.43 4.77 -22.06
CA PRO A 268 7.45 3.92 -22.71
C PRO A 268 6.48 3.34 -21.66
N THR A 269 5.24 3.13 -22.07
CA THR A 269 4.20 2.49 -21.28
C THR A 269 3.73 1.21 -21.97
N PHE A 270 2.94 0.35 -21.32
CA PHE A 270 2.39 -0.82 -22.02
C PHE A 270 1.47 -0.46 -23.19
N ARG A 271 0.98 0.77 -23.29
CA ARG A 271 0.32 1.26 -24.53
C ARG A 271 1.20 1.15 -25.76
N ASN A 272 2.53 1.15 -25.61
CA ASN A 272 3.47 1.01 -26.71
C ASN A 272 3.60 -0.44 -27.19
N VAL A 273 3.04 -1.40 -26.46
CA VAL A 273 3.14 -2.83 -26.75
C VAL A 273 1.80 -3.52 -26.94
N VAL A 274 0.68 -2.93 -26.50
CA VAL A 274 -0.66 -3.47 -26.76
C VAL A 274 -1.11 -3.19 -28.19
N SER A 275 -1.88 -4.12 -28.75
CA SER A 275 -2.27 -4.10 -30.18
C SER A 275 -3.31 -3.04 -30.51
N ALA A 276 -4.14 -2.63 -29.55
CA ALA A 276 -5.20 -1.65 -29.78
C ALA A 276 -4.72 -0.24 -29.46
N PRO A 277 -4.56 0.64 -30.45
CA PRO A 277 -4.27 2.05 -30.20
C PRO A 277 -5.48 2.71 -29.52
N VAL A 278 -5.22 3.64 -28.62
CA VAL A 278 -6.26 4.55 -28.13
C VAL A 278 -6.69 5.42 -29.30
N PRO A 279 -7.95 5.40 -29.75
CA PRO A 279 -8.41 6.27 -30.81
C PRO A 279 -8.34 7.74 -30.35
N ASP A 280 -8.29 8.64 -31.32
CA ASP A 280 -8.41 10.07 -31.03
C ASP A 280 -9.74 10.30 -30.28
N PRO A 281 -9.69 11.04 -29.15
CA PRO A 281 -10.90 11.33 -28.40
C PRO A 281 -11.89 12.14 -29.23
N ALA A 282 -13.19 11.92 -28.99
CA ALA A 282 -14.25 12.64 -29.69
C ALA A 282 -14.13 14.16 -29.50
N GLU A 283 -13.70 14.58 -28.33
CA GLU A 283 -13.62 16.00 -27.96
C GLU A 283 -12.69 16.23 -26.77
N ARG A 284 -12.14 17.44 -26.66
CA ARG A 284 -11.45 17.94 -25.46
C ARG A 284 -12.21 19.14 -24.94
N ARG A 285 -12.47 19.17 -23.65
CA ARG A 285 -13.19 20.26 -22.96
C ARG A 285 -12.47 20.70 -21.69
N THR A 286 -12.91 21.84 -21.18
CA THR A 286 -12.56 22.32 -19.85
C THR A 286 -13.85 22.39 -19.04
N ILE A 287 -13.90 21.70 -17.90
CA ILE A 287 -15.03 21.64 -16.97
C ILE A 287 -14.56 22.21 -15.63
N ASP A 288 -15.15 23.31 -15.19
CA ASP A 288 -14.77 24.04 -13.98
C ASP A 288 -13.26 24.31 -13.84
N GLY A 289 -12.62 24.61 -14.98
CA GLY A 289 -11.18 24.87 -15.04
C GLY A 289 -10.32 23.60 -15.20
N VAL A 290 -10.91 22.40 -15.13
CA VAL A 290 -10.21 21.13 -15.28
C VAL A 290 -10.30 20.64 -16.73
N PRO A 291 -9.18 20.31 -17.40
CA PRO A 291 -9.19 19.70 -18.71
C PRO A 291 -9.81 18.29 -18.65
N VAL A 292 -10.60 17.94 -19.66
CA VAL A 292 -11.29 16.65 -19.76
C VAL A 292 -11.23 16.16 -21.21
N VAL A 293 -10.94 14.88 -21.37
CA VAL A 293 -11.03 14.17 -22.64
C VAL A 293 -12.38 13.44 -22.68
N VAL A 294 -13.17 13.70 -23.73
CA VAL A 294 -14.50 13.13 -23.90
C VAL A 294 -14.44 11.98 -24.90
N PHE A 295 -14.79 10.78 -24.48
CA PHE A 295 -15.02 9.64 -25.36
C PHE A 295 -16.53 9.44 -25.54
N ARG A 296 -16.94 9.13 -26.76
CA ARG A 296 -18.34 8.92 -27.11
C ARG A 296 -18.47 7.84 -28.19
N PRO A 297 -19.46 6.96 -28.10
CA PRO A 297 -19.75 6.00 -29.17
C PRO A 297 -20.04 6.72 -30.48
N ALA A 298 -19.44 6.24 -31.57
CA ALA A 298 -19.57 6.88 -32.88
C ALA A 298 -21.02 6.76 -33.42
N GLY A 299 -21.57 7.88 -33.90
CA GLY A 299 -22.88 7.91 -34.59
C GLY A 299 -24.11 7.75 -33.67
N VAL A 300 -23.94 7.83 -32.35
CA VAL A 300 -25.06 7.77 -31.38
C VAL A 300 -25.48 9.19 -31.00
N GLU A 301 -26.73 9.55 -31.32
CA GLU A 301 -27.34 10.85 -30.99
C GLU A 301 -28.26 10.77 -29.75
N ALA A 302 -28.48 9.58 -29.18
CA ALA A 302 -29.30 9.39 -28.00
C ALA A 302 -28.66 10.00 -26.75
N THR A 303 -29.47 10.30 -25.74
CA THR A 303 -28.97 10.58 -24.39
C THR A 303 -28.38 9.31 -23.82
N LEU A 304 -27.14 9.39 -23.34
CA LEU A 304 -26.34 8.24 -22.91
C LEU A 304 -26.01 8.32 -21.42
N PRO A 305 -25.80 7.19 -20.76
CA PRO A 305 -25.14 7.18 -19.45
C PRO A 305 -23.79 7.92 -19.51
N VAL A 306 -23.33 8.39 -18.36
CA VAL A 306 -22.03 9.11 -18.26
C VAL A 306 -21.13 8.40 -17.27
N VAL A 307 -19.88 8.21 -17.64
CA VAL A 307 -18.83 7.76 -16.72
C VAL A 307 -17.83 8.89 -16.53
N VAL A 308 -17.64 9.33 -15.29
CA VAL A 308 -16.49 10.20 -14.94
C VAL A 308 -15.34 9.28 -14.56
N PHE A 309 -14.26 9.33 -15.34
CA PHE A 309 -13.11 8.42 -15.18
C PHE A 309 -11.85 9.17 -14.78
N ALA A 310 -11.16 8.66 -13.75
CA ALA A 310 -9.84 9.12 -13.34
C ALA A 310 -8.79 8.03 -13.61
N HIS A 311 -7.74 8.38 -14.35
CA HIS A 311 -6.68 7.43 -14.73
C HIS A 311 -5.73 7.10 -13.56
N GLY A 312 -4.98 6.00 -13.68
CA GLY A 312 -3.91 5.60 -12.77
C GLY A 312 -2.63 6.41 -12.95
N GLY A 313 -1.57 5.96 -12.29
CA GLY A 313 -0.24 6.58 -12.37
C GLY A 313 0.20 7.31 -11.10
N GLY A 314 -0.27 6.86 -9.93
CA GLY A 314 0.17 7.35 -8.62
C GLY A 314 -0.11 8.84 -8.35
N GLY A 315 -0.90 9.52 -9.21
CA GLY A 315 -1.08 10.97 -9.16
C GLY A 315 0.14 11.77 -9.65
N VAL A 316 1.14 11.10 -10.21
CA VAL A 316 2.42 11.69 -10.66
C VAL A 316 2.62 11.56 -12.17
N VAL A 317 2.15 10.46 -12.75
CA VAL A 317 2.20 10.18 -14.19
C VAL A 317 0.82 9.81 -14.73
N GLY A 318 0.70 9.55 -16.00
CA GLY A 318 -0.55 9.19 -16.65
C GLY A 318 -1.12 10.32 -17.50
N VAL A 319 -2.15 9.98 -18.27
CA VAL A 319 -2.84 10.92 -19.17
C VAL A 319 -4.30 10.52 -19.31
N ALA A 320 -5.16 11.49 -19.63
CA ALA A 320 -6.59 11.29 -19.82
C ALA A 320 -6.94 10.47 -21.08
N GLU A 321 -6.07 10.45 -22.10
CA GLU A 321 -6.17 9.56 -23.25
C GLU A 321 -5.78 8.14 -22.85
N ASN A 322 -6.76 7.36 -22.43
CA ASN A 322 -6.53 6.11 -21.70
C ASN A 322 -7.33 4.94 -22.33
N THR A 323 -6.67 3.76 -22.45
CA THR A 323 -7.31 2.55 -22.99
C THR A 323 -8.47 2.06 -22.12
N THR A 324 -8.38 2.21 -20.80
CA THR A 324 -9.46 1.89 -19.86
C THR A 324 -10.67 2.79 -20.08
N ALA A 325 -10.48 4.11 -20.29
CA ALA A 325 -11.56 5.03 -20.60
C ALA A 325 -12.26 4.67 -21.92
N GLN A 326 -11.49 4.32 -22.96
CA GLN A 326 -12.05 3.86 -24.23
C GLN A 326 -12.84 2.56 -24.05
N ALA A 327 -12.29 1.58 -23.32
CA ALA A 327 -12.96 0.31 -23.09
C ALA A 327 -14.30 0.50 -22.35
N LEU A 328 -14.37 1.39 -21.34
CA LEU A 328 -15.61 1.74 -20.66
C LEU A 328 -16.63 2.37 -21.61
N CYS A 329 -16.19 3.29 -22.50
CA CYS A 329 -17.04 3.88 -23.53
C CYS A 329 -17.65 2.81 -24.43
N ASP A 330 -16.84 1.89 -24.94
CA ASP A 330 -17.24 0.85 -25.90
C ASP A 330 -18.14 -0.22 -25.26
N GLN A 331 -17.86 -0.64 -24.02
CA GLN A 331 -18.60 -1.72 -23.36
C GLN A 331 -19.91 -1.30 -22.74
N LEU A 332 -20.02 -0.01 -22.36
CA LEU A 332 -21.22 0.54 -21.71
C LEU A 332 -22.09 1.38 -22.64
N ASP A 333 -21.65 1.61 -23.89
CA ASP A 333 -22.33 2.54 -24.82
C ASP A 333 -22.59 3.89 -24.15
N CYS A 334 -21.59 4.48 -23.49
CA CYS A 334 -21.71 5.66 -22.66
C CYS A 334 -20.78 6.80 -23.07
N VAL A 335 -21.03 8.02 -22.58
CA VAL A 335 -20.08 9.11 -22.63
C VAL A 335 -19.08 8.94 -21.50
N VAL A 336 -17.77 8.94 -21.77
CA VAL A 336 -16.75 8.94 -20.74
C VAL A 336 -16.07 10.30 -20.68
N LEU A 337 -16.09 10.91 -19.50
CA LEU A 337 -15.35 12.12 -19.15
C LEU A 337 -14.07 11.69 -18.43
N SER A 338 -12.99 11.50 -19.21
CA SER A 338 -11.69 11.16 -18.66
C SER A 338 -10.99 12.43 -18.17
N VAL A 339 -10.76 12.52 -16.87
CA VAL A 339 -10.24 13.72 -16.21
C VAL A 339 -8.74 13.83 -16.40
N ASP A 340 -8.28 14.94 -16.97
CA ASP A 340 -6.86 15.30 -17.07
C ASP A 340 -6.48 16.11 -15.83
N TYR A 341 -6.49 15.45 -14.69
CA TYR A 341 -6.26 16.06 -13.38
C TYR A 341 -4.82 16.51 -13.19
N ARG A 342 -4.61 17.51 -12.36
CA ARG A 342 -3.28 18.05 -12.03
C ARG A 342 -2.41 17.00 -11.36
N LEU A 343 -1.17 16.87 -11.85
CA LEU A 343 -0.22 15.88 -11.38
C LEU A 343 0.78 16.47 -10.36
N ALA A 344 1.17 15.65 -9.42
CA ALA A 344 2.28 15.91 -8.50
C ALA A 344 3.64 15.64 -9.22
N PRO A 345 4.75 16.22 -8.75
CA PRO A 345 4.87 17.11 -7.58
C PRO A 345 4.53 18.57 -7.88
N GLU A 346 4.27 18.96 -9.12
CA GLU A 346 3.93 20.35 -9.49
C GLU A 346 2.65 20.81 -8.79
N HIS A 347 1.71 19.88 -8.61
CA HIS A 347 0.45 20.07 -7.90
C HIS A 347 0.24 18.88 -6.96
N PRO A 348 0.84 18.92 -5.76
CA PRO A 348 0.77 17.79 -4.83
C PRO A 348 -0.67 17.55 -4.34
N PHE A 349 -0.87 16.43 -3.68
CA PHE A 349 -2.12 16.14 -2.97
C PHE A 349 -2.58 17.36 -2.13
N PRO A 350 -3.86 17.74 -2.16
CA PRO A 350 -4.99 17.04 -2.78
C PRO A 350 -5.42 17.56 -4.17
N ALA A 351 -4.57 18.24 -4.93
CA ALA A 351 -4.95 18.95 -6.14
C ALA A 351 -5.70 18.06 -7.16
N GLY A 352 -5.18 16.84 -7.46
CA GLY A 352 -5.86 15.89 -8.36
C GLY A 352 -7.21 15.40 -7.81
N HIS A 353 -7.32 15.20 -6.50
CA HIS A 353 -8.57 14.84 -5.84
C HIS A 353 -9.63 15.92 -5.97
N ASP A 354 -9.24 17.18 -5.83
CA ASP A 354 -10.15 18.31 -5.99
C ASP A 354 -10.64 18.46 -7.45
N ASP A 355 -9.76 18.19 -8.44
CA ASP A 355 -10.11 18.22 -9.86
C ASP A 355 -11.12 17.11 -10.21
N VAL A 356 -10.87 15.88 -9.78
CA VAL A 356 -11.80 14.75 -10.02
C VAL A 356 -13.14 15.01 -9.37
N ARG A 357 -13.16 15.53 -8.15
CA ARG A 357 -14.39 15.90 -7.46
C ARG A 357 -15.18 16.98 -8.21
N ALA A 358 -14.51 18.04 -8.69
CA ALA A 358 -15.16 19.11 -9.43
C ALA A 358 -15.82 18.61 -10.72
N VAL A 359 -15.14 17.75 -11.49
CA VAL A 359 -15.70 17.16 -12.71
C VAL A 359 -16.88 16.24 -12.39
N LEU A 360 -16.80 15.45 -11.31
CA LEU A 360 -17.92 14.58 -10.89
C LEU A 360 -19.13 15.39 -10.44
N GLU A 361 -18.96 16.43 -9.64
CA GLU A 361 -20.03 17.35 -9.24
C GLU A 361 -20.68 18.00 -10.46
N TRP A 362 -19.87 18.45 -11.39
CA TRP A 362 -20.38 19.05 -12.64
C TRP A 362 -21.19 18.02 -13.46
N ALA A 363 -20.69 16.81 -13.64
CA ALA A 363 -21.36 15.78 -14.42
C ALA A 363 -22.75 15.43 -13.82
N LEU A 364 -22.85 15.30 -12.51
CA LEU A 364 -24.11 15.05 -11.80
C LEU A 364 -25.16 16.16 -11.97
N ALA A 365 -24.71 17.39 -12.30
CA ALA A 365 -25.60 18.53 -12.49
C ALA A 365 -25.85 18.86 -13.97
N ASN A 366 -24.86 18.65 -14.86
CA ASN A 366 -24.82 19.25 -16.19
C ASN A 366 -24.52 18.23 -17.31
N ALA A 367 -24.54 16.92 -17.08
CA ALA A 367 -24.22 15.93 -18.11
C ALA A 367 -25.05 16.08 -19.40
N ALA A 368 -26.26 16.65 -19.30
CA ALA A 368 -27.12 16.95 -20.45
C ALA A 368 -26.46 17.87 -21.49
N ASP A 369 -25.55 18.77 -21.09
CA ASP A 369 -24.80 19.65 -21.97
C ASP A 369 -23.85 18.88 -22.91
N LEU A 370 -23.57 17.63 -22.56
CA LEU A 370 -22.79 16.68 -23.34
C LEU A 370 -23.64 15.55 -23.95
N GLY A 371 -24.97 15.69 -23.95
CA GLY A 371 -25.89 14.62 -24.38
C GLY A 371 -25.84 13.41 -23.46
N GLY A 372 -25.43 13.60 -22.21
CA GLY A 372 -25.46 12.59 -21.15
C GLY A 372 -26.70 12.72 -20.27
N ASP A 373 -27.02 11.66 -19.49
CA ASP A 373 -28.06 11.68 -18.50
C ASP A 373 -27.46 11.94 -17.10
N PRO A 374 -27.73 13.09 -16.46
CA PRO A 374 -27.22 13.39 -15.13
C PRO A 374 -27.76 12.44 -14.03
N LEU A 375 -28.83 11.67 -14.32
CA LEU A 375 -29.34 10.66 -13.41
C LEU A 375 -28.68 9.29 -13.59
N GLN A 376 -27.86 9.12 -14.61
CA GLN A 376 -27.13 7.89 -14.94
C GLN A 376 -25.61 8.14 -14.98
N VAL A 377 -25.08 8.74 -13.92
CA VAL A 377 -23.65 9.03 -13.79
C VAL A 377 -22.99 7.95 -12.94
N VAL A 378 -21.98 7.29 -13.48
CA VAL A 378 -21.07 6.37 -12.77
C VAL A 378 -19.74 7.07 -12.55
N ALA A 379 -19.17 6.90 -11.37
CA ALA A 379 -17.80 7.34 -11.08
C ALA A 379 -16.84 6.14 -11.23
N ALA A 380 -15.80 6.24 -12.04
CA ALA A 380 -14.86 5.15 -12.29
C ALA A 380 -13.41 5.63 -12.17
N GLY A 381 -12.53 4.78 -11.70
CA GLY A 381 -11.11 5.10 -11.65
C GLY A 381 -10.24 3.86 -11.57
N GLU A 382 -8.96 4.04 -11.92
CA GLU A 382 -7.94 3.01 -11.89
C GLU A 382 -6.81 3.42 -10.95
N SER A 383 -6.36 2.51 -10.07
CA SER A 383 -5.21 2.74 -9.17
C SER A 383 -5.40 4.01 -8.32
N MET A 384 -4.54 5.01 -8.43
CA MET A 384 -4.70 6.30 -7.75
C MET A 384 -5.97 7.05 -8.21
N GLY A 385 -6.35 6.92 -9.48
CA GLY A 385 -7.61 7.47 -9.96
C GLY A 385 -8.82 6.87 -9.24
N ALA A 386 -8.77 5.59 -8.87
CA ALA A 386 -9.80 4.95 -8.07
C ALA A 386 -9.86 5.51 -6.63
N ASN A 387 -8.70 5.85 -6.04
CA ASN A 387 -8.65 6.57 -4.76
C ASN A 387 -9.33 7.94 -4.86
N MET A 388 -8.99 8.73 -5.90
CA MET A 388 -9.60 10.05 -6.13
C MET A 388 -11.11 9.97 -6.32
N VAL A 389 -11.59 9.00 -7.10
CA VAL A 389 -13.02 8.76 -7.33
C VAL A 389 -13.74 8.37 -6.04
N ALA A 390 -13.21 7.40 -5.30
CA ALA A 390 -13.82 6.97 -4.04
C ALA A 390 -13.86 8.12 -3.02
N SER A 391 -12.77 8.88 -2.92
CA SER A 391 -12.71 10.11 -2.10
C SER A 391 -13.78 11.13 -2.50
N ALA A 392 -13.93 11.40 -3.80
CA ALA A 392 -14.96 12.30 -4.31
C ALA A 392 -16.37 11.81 -3.96
N CYS A 393 -16.66 10.52 -4.15
CA CYS A 393 -17.96 9.92 -3.81
C CYS A 393 -18.31 10.06 -2.32
N LEU A 394 -17.32 9.85 -1.43
CA LEU A 394 -17.53 10.01 0.02
C LEU A 394 -17.76 11.47 0.44
N ALA A 395 -17.24 12.43 -0.34
CA ALA A 395 -17.37 13.86 -0.08
C ALA A 395 -18.65 14.48 -0.69
N MET A 396 -19.41 13.73 -1.51
CA MET A 396 -20.64 14.24 -2.15
C MET A 396 -21.71 14.65 -1.14
N PRO A 397 -22.38 15.79 -1.35
CA PRO A 397 -23.50 16.17 -0.50
C PRO A 397 -24.66 15.17 -0.62
N PRO A 398 -25.48 15.01 0.44
CA PRO A 398 -26.66 14.16 0.41
C PRO A 398 -27.58 14.50 -0.77
N GLY A 399 -27.92 13.50 -1.58
CA GLY A 399 -28.80 13.65 -2.75
C GLY A 399 -28.08 14.00 -4.06
N LEU A 400 -26.77 14.24 -4.04
CA LEU A 400 -25.94 14.39 -5.23
C LEU A 400 -24.92 13.25 -5.25
N ARG A 401 -25.28 12.11 -5.85
CA ARG A 401 -24.41 10.91 -5.85
C ARG A 401 -24.46 10.23 -7.19
N PRO A 402 -23.34 9.65 -7.66
CA PRO A 402 -23.36 8.74 -8.79
C PRO A 402 -24.20 7.50 -8.46
N VAL A 403 -24.76 6.87 -9.48
CA VAL A 403 -25.58 5.65 -9.32
C VAL A 403 -24.76 4.44 -8.89
N ALA A 404 -23.47 4.43 -9.22
CA ALA A 404 -22.48 3.45 -8.79
C ALA A 404 -21.06 4.03 -8.88
N GLN A 405 -20.11 3.37 -8.23
CA GLN A 405 -18.69 3.58 -8.47
C GLN A 405 -17.98 2.27 -8.84
N LEU A 406 -17.02 2.38 -9.77
CA LEU A 406 -16.14 1.31 -10.23
C LEU A 406 -14.70 1.64 -9.84
N LEU A 407 -14.10 0.79 -9.04
CA LEU A 407 -12.73 0.95 -8.53
C LEU A 407 -11.85 -0.16 -9.09
N ILE A 408 -11.00 0.16 -10.05
CA ILE A 408 -10.12 -0.80 -10.72
C ILE A 408 -8.76 -0.75 -10.03
N THR A 409 -8.32 -1.86 -9.44
CA THR A 409 -7.05 -2.01 -8.72
C THR A 409 -6.72 -0.81 -7.81
N PRO A 410 -7.63 -0.45 -6.86
CA PRO A 410 -7.57 0.83 -6.17
C PRO A 410 -6.43 0.93 -5.16
N VAL A 411 -5.82 2.11 -5.06
CA VAL A 411 -5.09 2.54 -3.86
C VAL A 411 -6.10 2.98 -2.81
N THR A 412 -6.00 2.50 -1.58
CA THR A 412 -6.93 2.89 -0.50
C THR A 412 -6.24 3.34 0.78
N THR A 413 -4.93 3.14 0.86
CA THR A 413 -4.08 3.55 1.98
C THR A 413 -2.62 3.65 1.52
N ALA A 414 -1.82 4.44 2.23
CA ALA A 414 -0.35 4.45 2.07
C ALA A 414 0.33 3.30 2.84
N SER A 415 -0.42 2.53 3.64
CA SER A 415 0.14 1.37 4.35
C SER A 415 0.55 0.29 3.36
N GLN A 416 1.70 -0.33 3.63
CA GLN A 416 2.31 -1.37 2.80
C GLN A 416 2.44 -2.70 3.54
N ASP A 417 1.49 -3.00 4.42
CA ASP A 417 1.51 -4.14 5.33
C ASP A 417 0.52 -5.27 4.99
N THR A 418 -0.12 -5.21 3.83
CA THR A 418 -0.98 -6.30 3.36
C THR A 418 -0.17 -7.48 2.81
N ALA A 419 -0.75 -8.68 2.82
CA ALA A 419 -0.09 -9.87 2.29
C ALA A 419 0.25 -9.69 0.79
N SER A 420 -0.66 -9.14 -0.02
CA SER A 420 -0.39 -8.88 -1.44
C SER A 420 0.77 -7.90 -1.66
N MET A 421 0.91 -6.89 -0.81
CA MET A 421 2.03 -5.95 -0.87
C MET A 421 3.38 -6.63 -0.61
N LEU A 422 3.39 -7.69 0.19
CA LEU A 422 4.59 -8.47 0.49
C LEU A 422 4.84 -9.55 -0.57
N ASP A 423 3.80 -10.27 -0.96
CA ASP A 423 3.88 -11.39 -1.93
C ASP A 423 4.20 -10.88 -3.36
N SER A 424 3.79 -9.65 -3.68
CA SER A 424 3.97 -9.01 -4.98
C SER A 424 4.89 -7.79 -4.93
N ALA A 425 5.84 -7.76 -3.98
CA ALA A 425 6.75 -6.62 -3.79
C ALA A 425 7.64 -6.32 -5.02
N ASP A 426 7.88 -7.31 -5.86
CA ASP A 426 8.62 -7.28 -7.13
C ASP A 426 7.72 -7.54 -8.34
N ALA A 427 6.41 -7.32 -8.22
CA ALA A 427 5.47 -7.60 -9.29
C ALA A 427 5.76 -6.78 -10.54
N ALA A 428 5.50 -7.41 -11.69
CA ALA A 428 5.63 -6.73 -12.97
C ALA A 428 4.68 -5.53 -13.08
N LEU A 429 5.12 -4.46 -13.67
CA LEU A 429 4.41 -3.19 -13.93
C LEU A 429 4.16 -2.29 -12.70
N LEU A 430 4.11 -2.83 -11.49
CA LEU A 430 4.04 -2.06 -10.25
C LEU A 430 4.72 -2.83 -9.13
N ASP A 431 5.90 -2.41 -8.76
CA ASP A 431 6.66 -2.95 -7.64
C ASP A 431 6.62 -2.00 -6.43
N ARG A 432 7.12 -2.46 -5.31
CA ARG A 432 7.15 -1.66 -4.08
C ARG A 432 8.02 -0.41 -4.19
N PRO A 433 9.23 -0.42 -4.77
CA PRO A 433 10.01 0.79 -5.01
C PRO A 433 9.25 1.85 -5.80
N ALA A 434 8.50 1.45 -6.83
CA ALA A 434 7.66 2.37 -7.60
C ALA A 434 6.53 2.97 -6.75
N ILE A 435 5.88 2.16 -5.90
CA ILE A 435 4.84 2.66 -4.96
C ILE A 435 5.43 3.71 -4.01
N ASP A 436 6.58 3.43 -3.41
CA ASP A 436 7.28 4.38 -2.53
C ASP A 436 7.62 5.68 -3.25
N TRP A 437 8.10 5.58 -4.49
CA TRP A 437 8.40 6.73 -5.32
C TRP A 437 7.15 7.57 -5.63
N PHE A 438 6.02 6.93 -5.97
CA PHE A 438 4.76 7.63 -6.20
C PHE A 438 4.29 8.38 -4.95
N LEU A 439 4.27 7.73 -3.81
CA LEU A 439 3.84 8.35 -2.54
C LEU A 439 4.75 9.51 -2.13
N MET A 440 6.07 9.37 -2.33
CA MET A 440 7.05 10.42 -2.03
C MET A 440 6.82 11.69 -2.87
N HIS A 441 6.40 11.55 -4.13
CA HIS A 441 6.16 12.69 -5.00
C HIS A 441 4.74 13.23 -4.91
N LEU A 442 3.76 12.38 -4.51
CA LEU A 442 2.36 12.77 -4.37
C LEU A 442 2.16 13.74 -3.21
N PHE A 443 2.83 13.51 -2.08
CA PHE A 443 2.65 14.27 -0.85
C PHE A 443 3.71 15.37 -0.70
N ALA A 444 3.25 16.60 -0.43
CA ALA A 444 4.16 17.69 -0.02
C ALA A 444 4.59 17.53 1.44
N ASP A 445 3.70 17.02 2.28
CA ASP A 445 3.95 16.63 3.67
C ASP A 445 3.63 15.14 3.84
N PRO A 446 4.53 14.32 4.38
CA PRO A 446 4.25 12.91 4.67
C PRO A 446 2.99 12.68 5.53
N ALA A 447 2.58 13.66 6.36
CA ALA A 447 1.35 13.59 7.13
C ALA A 447 0.07 13.55 6.25
N ASP A 448 0.15 14.04 5.01
CA ASP A 448 -0.96 13.98 4.05
C ASP A 448 -1.37 12.54 3.73
N ALA A 449 -0.48 11.56 3.92
CA ALA A 449 -0.79 10.15 3.79
C ALA A 449 -1.87 9.64 4.77
N LEU A 450 -2.12 10.38 5.85
CA LEU A 450 -3.16 10.10 6.84
C LEU A 450 -4.43 10.96 6.63
N ASP A 451 -4.45 11.83 5.63
CA ASP A 451 -5.65 12.62 5.31
C ASP A 451 -6.81 11.69 4.92
N PRO A 452 -8.02 11.86 5.48
CA PRO A 452 -9.18 11.00 5.20
C PRO A 452 -9.58 10.93 3.72
N ARG A 453 -9.17 11.91 2.91
CA ARG A 453 -9.40 11.89 1.45
C ARG A 453 -8.49 10.89 0.73
N PHE A 454 -7.35 10.54 1.33
CA PHE A 454 -6.43 9.55 0.78
C PHE A 454 -6.52 8.21 1.52
N ALA A 455 -6.49 8.23 2.86
CA ALA A 455 -6.52 7.04 3.72
C ALA A 455 -7.95 6.47 3.85
N LEU A 456 -8.53 6.07 2.73
CA LEU A 456 -9.93 5.62 2.64
C LEU A 456 -10.19 4.36 3.46
N LEU A 457 -9.21 3.47 3.53
CA LEU A 457 -9.31 2.24 4.31
C LEU A 457 -9.46 2.53 5.82
N ASP A 458 -8.96 3.67 6.30
CA ASP A 458 -9.05 4.08 7.69
C ASP A 458 -10.29 4.95 7.99
N ALA A 459 -11.12 5.25 6.97
CA ALA A 459 -12.29 6.08 7.13
C ALA A 459 -13.32 5.47 8.11
N PRO A 460 -13.98 6.25 8.97
CA PRO A 460 -15.02 5.75 9.87
C PRO A 460 -16.19 5.13 9.11
N ALA A 461 -16.83 4.09 9.67
CA ALA A 461 -17.97 3.40 9.05
C ALA A 461 -19.10 4.37 8.66
N GLN A 462 -19.35 5.42 9.46
CA GLN A 462 -20.34 6.44 9.15
C GLN A 462 -19.99 7.22 7.87
N THR A 463 -18.72 7.48 7.59
CA THR A 463 -18.25 8.11 6.36
C THR A 463 -18.42 7.15 5.19
N LEU A 464 -18.01 5.89 5.37
CA LEU A 464 -18.11 4.84 4.35
C LEU A 464 -19.56 4.58 3.93
N ALA A 465 -20.53 4.65 4.85
CA ALA A 465 -21.97 4.51 4.57
C ALA A 465 -22.50 5.56 3.57
N ALA A 466 -21.72 6.61 3.28
CA ALA A 466 -22.07 7.60 2.27
C ALA A 466 -21.70 7.17 0.84
N ALA A 467 -20.92 6.13 0.63
CA ALA A 467 -20.53 5.66 -0.70
C ALA A 467 -21.75 5.17 -1.52
N PRO A 468 -21.74 5.33 -2.86
CA PRO A 468 -22.69 4.68 -3.74
C PRO A 468 -22.44 3.16 -3.79
N PRO A 469 -23.34 2.35 -4.41
CA PRO A 469 -23.03 0.98 -4.77
C PRO A 469 -21.66 0.87 -5.43
N THR A 470 -20.81 -0.06 -4.96
CA THR A 470 -19.38 -0.11 -5.29
C THR A 470 -19.01 -1.44 -5.91
N HIS A 471 -18.31 -1.39 -7.03
CA HIS A 471 -17.69 -2.56 -7.66
C HIS A 471 -16.17 -2.39 -7.63
N VAL A 472 -15.47 -3.32 -7.00
CA VAL A 472 -14.00 -3.34 -6.92
C VAL A 472 -13.47 -4.46 -7.80
N ILE A 473 -12.55 -4.10 -8.69
CA ILE A 473 -11.82 -5.06 -9.54
C ILE A 473 -10.40 -5.16 -9.01
N THR A 474 -9.90 -6.36 -8.78
CA THR A 474 -8.55 -6.61 -8.33
C THR A 474 -7.81 -7.58 -9.24
N ALA A 475 -6.50 -7.45 -9.30
CA ALA A 475 -5.60 -8.33 -10.01
C ALA A 475 -4.89 -9.24 -9.01
N ASP A 476 -4.71 -10.51 -9.36
CA ASP A 476 -4.12 -11.48 -8.45
C ASP A 476 -2.64 -11.18 -8.16
N ARG A 477 -1.90 -10.69 -9.16
CA ARG A 477 -0.46 -10.35 -9.08
C ARG A 477 -0.24 -8.85 -8.89
N ASP A 478 -0.95 -8.27 -7.94
CA ASP A 478 -0.95 -6.84 -7.67
C ASP A 478 -0.67 -6.57 -6.19
N PRO A 479 0.35 -5.78 -5.85
CA PRO A 479 0.59 -5.38 -4.47
C PRO A 479 -0.62 -4.68 -3.82
N LEU A 480 -1.47 -4.01 -4.60
CA LEU A 480 -2.64 -3.29 -4.10
C LEU A 480 -3.90 -4.17 -3.92
N ARG A 481 -3.85 -5.46 -4.31
CA ARG A 481 -5.00 -6.37 -4.26
C ARG A 481 -5.73 -6.34 -2.92
N ASP A 482 -5.01 -6.65 -1.84
CA ASP A 482 -5.63 -6.84 -0.53
C ASP A 482 -6.23 -5.55 0.03
N GLN A 483 -5.59 -4.40 -0.19
CA GLN A 483 -6.15 -3.13 0.28
C GLN A 483 -7.45 -2.76 -0.46
N GLY A 484 -7.57 -3.10 -1.75
CA GLY A 484 -8.80 -2.94 -2.51
C GLY A 484 -9.93 -3.84 -1.98
N GLU A 485 -9.63 -5.11 -1.71
CA GLU A 485 -10.61 -6.07 -1.19
C GLU A 485 -11.03 -5.76 0.25
N LEU A 486 -10.09 -5.34 1.11
CA LEU A 486 -10.39 -4.87 2.45
C LEU A 486 -11.28 -3.62 2.43
N PHE A 487 -11.07 -2.71 1.50
CA PHE A 487 -11.93 -1.53 1.36
C PHE A 487 -13.36 -1.91 0.98
N ALA A 488 -13.54 -2.85 0.03
CA ALA A 488 -14.86 -3.37 -0.33
C ALA A 488 -15.55 -4.04 0.87
N ALA A 489 -14.83 -4.83 1.65
CA ALA A 489 -15.35 -5.46 2.86
C ALA A 489 -15.82 -4.40 3.88
N ARG A 490 -15.05 -3.35 4.12
CA ARG A 490 -15.42 -2.25 5.01
C ARG A 490 -16.63 -1.45 4.53
N LEU A 491 -16.76 -1.26 3.22
CA LEU A 491 -17.97 -0.67 2.64
C LEU A 491 -19.20 -1.55 2.91
N ALA A 492 -19.08 -2.86 2.71
CA ALA A 492 -20.16 -3.82 3.00
C ALA A 492 -20.52 -3.82 4.49
N GLU A 493 -19.56 -3.80 5.40
CA GLU A 493 -19.78 -3.65 6.84
C GLU A 493 -20.50 -2.34 7.20
N ALA A 494 -20.24 -1.26 6.45
CA ALA A 494 -20.93 0.02 6.60
C ALA A 494 -22.34 0.04 5.95
N GLY A 495 -22.79 -1.07 5.38
CA GLY A 495 -24.11 -1.23 4.77
C GLY A 495 -24.21 -0.78 3.31
N VAL A 496 -23.08 -0.54 2.65
CA VAL A 496 -23.01 -0.20 1.22
C VAL A 496 -23.02 -1.48 0.39
N PRO A 497 -23.85 -1.61 -0.67
CA PRO A 497 -23.73 -2.71 -1.62
C PRO A 497 -22.32 -2.67 -2.27
N ALA A 498 -21.48 -3.62 -1.91
CA ALA A 498 -20.10 -3.71 -2.43
C ALA A 498 -19.83 -5.12 -2.96
N THR A 499 -19.18 -5.21 -4.13
CA THR A 499 -18.75 -6.47 -4.74
C THR A 499 -17.27 -6.40 -5.10
N VAL A 500 -16.62 -7.57 -5.15
CA VAL A 500 -15.24 -7.73 -5.57
C VAL A 500 -15.18 -8.74 -6.70
N SER A 501 -14.45 -8.39 -7.76
CA SER A 501 -14.08 -9.31 -8.85
C SER A 501 -12.56 -9.38 -8.92
N ARG A 502 -11.98 -10.52 -8.49
CA ARG A 502 -10.55 -10.79 -8.59
C ARG A 502 -10.27 -11.56 -9.87
N TYR A 503 -9.30 -11.11 -10.65
CA TYR A 503 -8.85 -11.78 -11.87
C TYR A 503 -7.50 -12.47 -11.61
N PRO A 504 -7.42 -13.81 -11.81
CA PRO A 504 -6.21 -14.56 -11.56
C PRO A 504 -5.14 -14.30 -12.63
N GLY A 505 -3.87 -14.52 -12.30
CA GLY A 505 -2.75 -14.53 -13.24
C GLY A 505 -2.46 -13.22 -13.96
N VAL A 506 -2.99 -12.07 -13.50
CA VAL A 506 -2.79 -10.77 -14.14
C VAL A 506 -2.14 -9.75 -13.20
N PRO A 507 -1.32 -8.83 -13.76
CA PRO A 507 -0.64 -7.80 -12.99
C PRO A 507 -1.53 -6.57 -12.77
N HIS A 508 -1.05 -5.63 -11.95
CA HIS A 508 -1.61 -4.28 -11.86
C HIS A 508 -1.84 -3.67 -13.25
N THR A 509 -2.86 -2.86 -13.42
CA THR A 509 -3.23 -2.20 -14.70
C THR A 509 -3.69 -3.13 -15.83
N PHE A 510 -3.97 -4.41 -15.55
CA PHE A 510 -4.36 -5.40 -16.57
C PHE A 510 -5.62 -5.00 -17.34
N PHE A 511 -6.53 -4.26 -16.72
CA PHE A 511 -7.83 -3.90 -17.31
C PHE A 511 -7.68 -3.13 -18.64
N GLY A 512 -6.65 -2.29 -18.76
CA GLY A 512 -6.34 -1.51 -19.95
C GLY A 512 -5.52 -2.24 -21.03
N LEU A 513 -5.18 -3.54 -20.84
CA LEU A 513 -4.37 -4.30 -21.80
C LEU A 513 -5.18 -4.78 -23.01
N GLY A 514 -6.51 -4.70 -22.97
CA GLY A 514 -7.39 -4.97 -24.11
C GLY A 514 -7.32 -6.42 -24.62
N ALA A 515 -7.46 -6.57 -25.96
CA ALA A 515 -7.58 -7.87 -26.61
C ALA A 515 -6.31 -8.76 -26.51
N ASP A 516 -5.18 -8.20 -26.12
CA ASP A 516 -3.93 -8.93 -25.94
C ASP A 516 -3.93 -9.82 -24.70
N VAL A 517 -4.83 -9.56 -23.74
CA VAL A 517 -4.97 -10.32 -22.49
C VAL A 517 -6.43 -10.73 -22.29
N GLN A 518 -6.70 -12.03 -22.28
CA GLN A 518 -8.05 -12.56 -22.18
C GLN A 518 -8.77 -12.10 -20.91
N ALA A 519 -8.08 -12.08 -19.77
CA ALA A 519 -8.64 -11.61 -18.50
C ALA A 519 -9.01 -10.12 -18.55
N SER A 520 -8.30 -9.29 -19.33
CA SER A 520 -8.67 -7.88 -19.57
C SER A 520 -10.02 -7.78 -20.28
N VAL A 521 -10.20 -8.53 -21.38
CA VAL A 521 -11.46 -8.57 -22.12
C VAL A 521 -12.59 -9.05 -21.23
N GLN A 522 -12.37 -10.10 -20.45
CA GLN A 522 -13.39 -10.64 -19.54
C GLN A 522 -13.77 -9.62 -18.46
N ALA A 523 -12.78 -8.94 -17.85
CA ALA A 523 -13.05 -7.92 -16.86
C ALA A 523 -13.86 -6.74 -17.41
N GLN A 524 -13.64 -6.35 -18.66
CA GLN A 524 -14.42 -5.31 -19.33
C GLN A 524 -15.87 -5.75 -19.58
N LEU A 525 -16.08 -6.99 -20.01
CA LEU A 525 -17.43 -7.57 -20.21
C LEU A 525 -18.18 -7.71 -18.89
N ASP A 526 -17.55 -8.25 -17.86
CA ASP A 526 -18.11 -8.40 -16.53
C ASP A 526 -18.49 -7.04 -15.92
N THR A 527 -17.64 -6.02 -16.14
CA THR A 527 -17.92 -4.64 -15.74
C THR A 527 -19.20 -4.10 -16.38
N ALA A 528 -19.38 -4.35 -17.67
CA ALA A 528 -20.59 -3.93 -18.36
C ALA A 528 -21.83 -4.64 -17.78
N GLU A 529 -21.73 -5.92 -17.47
CA GLU A 529 -22.82 -6.67 -16.84
C GLU A 529 -23.14 -6.16 -15.43
N LEU A 530 -22.12 -5.87 -14.63
CA LEU A 530 -22.28 -5.34 -13.27
C LEU A 530 -22.87 -3.93 -13.23
N LEU A 531 -22.53 -3.05 -14.18
CA LEU A 531 -22.98 -1.67 -14.16
C LEU A 531 -24.32 -1.43 -14.86
N ARG A 532 -24.73 -2.26 -15.83
CA ARG A 532 -26.01 -2.12 -16.54
C ARG A 532 -27.24 -1.98 -15.63
N PRO A 533 -27.38 -2.73 -14.52
CA PRO A 533 -28.53 -2.57 -13.62
C PRO A 533 -28.63 -1.18 -12.98
N HIS A 534 -27.51 -0.45 -12.88
CA HIS A 534 -27.45 0.91 -12.33
C HIS A 534 -27.73 1.97 -13.40
N LEU A 535 -27.67 1.60 -14.68
CA LEU A 535 -27.83 2.47 -15.85
C LEU A 535 -29.16 2.25 -16.58
N ALA A 536 -30.08 1.47 -15.98
CA ALA A 536 -31.39 1.12 -16.56
C ALA A 536 -32.51 2.09 -16.15
#